data_6259305a90df1c0013f30772e50bc596
#
_entry.id   6259305a90df1c0013f30772e50bc596
#
_cell.length_a   1.000
_cell.length_b   1.000
_cell.length_c   1.000
_cell.angle_alpha   90.00
_cell.angle_beta   90.00
_cell.angle_gamma   90.00
#
_symmetry.space_group_name_H-M   'P 1'
#
loop_
_entity.id
_entity.type
_entity.pdbx_description
1 polymer ?
#
loop_
_entity_poly.entity_id
_entity_poly.type
_entity_poly.pdbx_seq_one_letter_code
_entity_poly.pdbx_strand_id
1 'polypeptide(L)'
;VSRGLGDVYKRQSINRANALLQKAERLFFSKPVIVMESTSHYHLILFQFFSEHGYDVIVVNPLQSNSMKDFSIRKRKTDRVDAFKLAMMYRTKTLRPSQIPQTATRALRQLCRHRAELLNDVSSYKNRLTALLDQTFPGYDKVFSDVGGVTSCAVLVRFPTPTILLVEEESELVEVIAAASKSGYSFAKKKAGLLISAAQKAQTLGIHSCADETLIVCTIQMLRTLSESVLQIETAIDNLLAQIKEMRNNVSLLQSIPGIGSHSAALLLGEIGDISLFKKPKQLAAYFGLDPTERQSGSFRGTKNKLSKRGSSYARAALHMGVVNSICKRGKDSAANPVLLSYYEKKCKNKPAKVAQAASMHKLVFIIFAVLRDQKPFELKTPEQHAVEQGFVKAA
;
A
#
# COMPACT_ATOMS: atom_id res chain seq x y z
N VAL A 1 25.10 11.52 -2.28
CA VAL A 1 25.58 10.71 -1.14
C VAL A 1 25.58 11.58 0.08
N SER A 2 24.61 11.41 0.96
CA SER A 2 24.50 12.17 2.21
C SER A 2 25.49 11.64 3.25
N ARG A 3 26.74 12.09 3.21
CA ARG A 3 27.73 11.79 4.26
C ARG A 3 27.34 12.39 5.63
N GLY A 4 26.34 13.28 5.70
CA GLY A 4 25.91 13.95 6.93
C GLY A 4 24.85 13.21 7.76
N LEU A 5 24.06 12.32 7.16
CA LEU A 5 22.94 11.66 7.86
C LEU A 5 23.37 10.49 8.75
N GLY A 6 24.48 9.82 8.45
CA GLY A 6 25.04 8.76 9.30
C GLY A 6 25.55 9.27 10.66
N ASP A 7 25.85 10.56 10.79
CA ASP A 7 26.34 11.16 12.04
C ASP A 7 25.22 11.55 13.01
N VAL A 8 23.98 11.67 12.54
CA VAL A 8 22.81 12.04 13.38
C VAL A 8 22.50 10.97 14.43
N TYR A 9 22.85 9.71 14.19
CA TYR A 9 22.61 8.58 15.10
C TYR A 9 23.76 8.31 16.07
N LYS A 10 24.89 8.95 15.88
CA LYS A 10 25.97 8.79 16.84
C LYS A 10 25.49 9.38 18.17
N ARG A 11 25.57 8.61 19.23
CA ARG A 11 25.26 9.04 20.60
C ARG A 11 25.91 10.40 20.92
N GLN A 12 27.09 10.67 20.37
CA GLN A 12 27.80 11.94 20.46
C GLN A 12 27.04 13.13 19.84
N SER A 13 26.37 12.96 18.70
CA SER A 13 25.60 14.02 18.04
C SER A 13 24.33 14.37 18.81
N ILE A 14 23.64 13.37 19.35
CA ILE A 14 22.47 13.57 20.22
C ILE A 14 22.88 14.26 21.52
N ASN A 15 23.96 13.81 22.15
CA ASN A 15 24.50 14.45 23.37
C ASN A 15 24.93 15.90 23.14
N ARG A 16 25.55 16.18 21.98
CA ARG A 16 25.94 17.55 21.61
C ARG A 16 24.72 18.44 21.38
N ALA A 17 23.68 17.93 20.71
CA ALA A 17 22.42 18.65 20.54
C ALA A 17 21.76 18.92 21.90
N ASN A 18 21.71 17.93 22.78
CA ASN A 18 21.15 18.08 24.12
C ASN A 18 21.93 19.12 24.95
N ALA A 19 23.24 19.10 24.89
CA ALA A 19 24.08 20.12 25.59
C ALA A 19 23.82 21.55 25.08
N LEU A 20 23.60 21.71 23.75
CA LEU A 20 23.23 23.00 23.17
C LEU A 20 21.84 23.46 23.63
N LEU A 21 20.89 22.56 23.70
CA LEU A 21 19.51 22.83 24.16
C LEU A 21 19.52 23.23 25.65
N GLN A 22 20.25 22.50 26.50
CA GLN A 22 20.42 22.85 27.92
C GLN A 22 21.08 24.21 28.11
N LYS A 23 22.08 24.55 27.28
CA LYS A 23 22.67 25.88 27.28
C LYS A 23 21.67 26.97 26.91
N ALA A 24 20.85 26.74 25.90
CA ALA A 24 19.77 27.65 25.50
C ALA A 24 18.72 27.81 26.58
N GLU A 25 18.33 26.74 27.24
CA GLU A 25 17.37 26.74 28.34
C GLU A 25 17.87 27.60 29.53
N ARG A 26 19.16 27.48 29.88
CA ARG A 26 19.79 28.32 30.93
C ARG A 26 19.84 29.79 30.54
N LEU A 27 20.09 30.11 29.26
CA LEU A 27 20.19 31.49 28.79
C LEU A 27 18.83 32.18 28.69
N PHE A 28 17.79 31.49 28.29
CA PHE A 28 16.46 32.03 28.02
C PHE A 28 15.44 31.71 29.11
N PHE A 29 15.80 30.98 30.16
CA PHE A 29 14.94 30.58 31.27
C PHE A 29 13.66 29.85 30.81
N SER A 30 13.70 29.21 29.63
CA SER A 30 12.59 28.47 29.04
C SER A 30 13.11 27.37 28.14
N LYS A 31 12.36 26.26 28.09
CA LYS A 31 12.67 25.15 27.17
C LYS A 31 12.50 25.60 25.73
N PRO A 32 13.50 25.45 24.87
CA PRO A 32 13.36 25.78 23.45
C PRO A 32 12.45 24.76 22.75
N VAL A 33 11.66 25.24 21.79
CA VAL A 33 10.88 24.39 20.90
C VAL A 33 11.78 23.84 19.81
N ILE A 34 11.71 22.53 19.57
CA ILE A 34 12.51 21.86 18.55
C ILE A 34 11.65 21.68 17.30
N VAL A 35 12.12 22.21 16.17
CA VAL A 35 11.45 22.04 14.88
C VAL A 35 12.33 21.20 13.96
N MET A 36 11.78 20.11 13.43
CA MET A 36 12.50 19.21 12.52
C MET A 36 11.66 18.80 11.33
N GLU A 37 12.32 18.49 10.22
CA GLU A 37 11.69 17.98 9.02
C GLU A 37 11.51 16.45 9.10
N SER A 38 10.36 15.91 8.65
CA SER A 38 10.12 14.47 8.58
C SER A 38 10.86 13.84 7.41
N THR A 39 12.19 13.85 7.46
CA THR A 39 13.04 13.24 6.44
C THR A 39 13.17 11.74 6.68
N SER A 40 12.52 10.92 5.85
CA SER A 40 12.54 9.45 5.97
C SER A 40 12.21 8.98 7.41
N HIS A 41 13.00 8.05 7.97
CA HIS A 41 12.86 7.54 9.35
C HIS A 41 13.74 8.27 10.37
N TYR A 42 14.64 9.14 9.92
CA TYR A 42 15.68 9.76 10.76
C TYR A 42 15.14 10.65 11.88
N HIS A 43 14.04 11.34 11.64
CA HIS A 43 13.43 12.22 12.63
C HIS A 43 12.82 11.48 13.82
N LEU A 44 12.48 10.17 13.70
CA LEU A 44 11.75 9.43 14.72
C LEU A 44 12.56 9.24 16.01
N ILE A 45 13.85 8.92 15.89
CA ILE A 45 14.75 8.74 17.04
C ILE A 45 14.92 10.05 17.78
N LEU A 46 15.17 11.15 17.05
CA LEU A 46 15.32 12.48 17.63
C LEU A 46 14.01 12.95 18.28
N PHE A 47 12.89 12.73 17.61
CA PHE A 47 11.57 13.06 18.16
C PHE A 47 11.34 12.34 19.49
N GLN A 48 11.55 11.04 19.53
CA GLN A 48 11.38 10.24 20.74
C GLN A 48 12.31 10.73 21.86
N PHE A 49 13.60 10.85 21.57
CA PHE A 49 14.58 11.28 22.53
C PHE A 49 14.24 12.64 23.17
N PHE A 50 13.97 13.65 22.35
CA PHE A 50 13.68 15.00 22.85
C PHE A 50 12.31 15.09 23.53
N SER A 51 11.30 14.37 23.07
CA SER A 51 9.99 14.29 23.72
C SER A 51 10.10 13.64 25.13
N GLU A 52 10.88 12.57 25.28
CA GLU A 52 11.15 11.94 26.57
C GLU A 52 11.90 12.86 27.53
N HIS A 53 12.70 13.80 27.00
CA HIS A 53 13.38 14.81 27.79
C HIS A 53 12.52 16.06 28.05
N GLY A 54 11.24 16.02 27.68
CA GLY A 54 10.26 17.07 27.96
C GLY A 54 10.40 18.33 27.11
N TYR A 55 10.99 18.22 25.91
CA TYR A 55 10.98 19.29 24.93
C TYR A 55 9.71 19.22 24.06
N ASP A 56 9.21 20.40 23.67
CA ASP A 56 8.16 20.48 22.64
C ASP A 56 8.80 20.27 21.26
N VAL A 57 8.42 19.20 20.57
CA VAL A 57 9.01 18.81 19.29
C VAL A 57 7.99 18.89 18.17
N ILE A 58 8.22 19.76 17.22
CA ILE A 58 7.37 19.97 16.05
C ILE A 58 8.02 19.33 14.83
N VAL A 59 7.32 18.35 14.26
CA VAL A 59 7.74 17.70 13.01
C VAL A 59 7.01 18.33 11.83
N VAL A 60 7.73 18.69 10.78
CA VAL A 60 7.23 19.39 9.60
C VAL A 60 7.35 18.51 8.36
N ASN A 61 6.31 18.49 7.53
CA ASN A 61 6.35 17.77 6.26
C ASN A 61 7.32 18.46 5.28
N PRO A 62 8.23 17.74 4.60
CA PRO A 62 9.15 18.28 3.59
C PRO A 62 8.49 19.12 2.49
N LEU A 63 7.22 18.86 2.18
CA LEU A 63 6.47 19.68 1.22
C LEU A 63 6.24 21.11 1.72
N GLN A 64 6.12 21.30 3.03
CA GLN A 64 5.96 22.66 3.61
C GLN A 64 7.29 23.40 3.63
N SER A 65 8.38 22.76 4.06
CA SER A 65 9.71 23.36 4.06
C SER A 65 10.19 23.71 2.64
N ASN A 66 9.85 22.85 1.67
CA ASN A 66 10.14 23.08 0.26
C ASN A 66 9.34 24.24 -0.37
N SER A 67 8.13 24.53 0.10
CA SER A 67 7.33 25.67 -0.43
C SER A 67 7.96 27.04 -0.09
N MET A 68 8.82 27.10 0.92
CA MET A 68 9.56 28.30 1.31
C MET A 68 10.94 28.46 0.62
N LYS A 69 11.27 27.58 -0.34
CA LYS A 69 12.56 27.65 -1.05
C LYS A 69 12.77 28.93 -1.87
N ASP A 70 11.68 29.57 -2.27
CA ASP A 70 11.71 30.73 -3.18
C ASP A 70 11.89 32.09 -2.46
N PHE A 71 12.09 32.11 -1.13
CA PHE A 71 12.33 33.34 -0.36
C PHE A 71 13.71 33.96 -0.57
N SER A 72 14.63 33.31 -1.26
CA SER A 72 15.96 33.81 -1.52
C SER A 72 16.25 33.81 -3.02
N ILE A 73 16.64 34.97 -3.56
CA ILE A 73 17.09 35.14 -4.96
C ILE A 73 18.27 34.20 -5.29
N ARG A 74 19.09 33.86 -4.29
CA ARG A 74 20.22 32.93 -4.44
C ARG A 74 19.83 31.54 -3.93
N LYS A 75 19.84 30.55 -4.81
CA LYS A 75 19.58 29.12 -4.49
C LYS A 75 20.74 28.50 -3.70
N ARG A 76 20.87 28.88 -2.42
CA ARG A 76 21.81 28.22 -1.49
C ARG A 76 21.06 27.11 -0.74
N LYS A 77 21.51 25.87 -0.89
CA LYS A 77 21.01 24.72 -0.16
C LYS A 77 22.10 24.22 0.79
N THR A 78 21.97 24.55 2.07
CA THR A 78 22.81 24.04 3.16
C THR A 78 21.93 23.74 4.36
N ASP A 79 22.31 22.78 5.18
CA ASP A 79 21.56 22.38 6.38
C ASP A 79 21.32 23.58 7.33
N ARG A 80 22.28 24.47 7.43
CA ARG A 80 22.16 25.71 8.24
C ARG A 80 21.05 26.63 7.71
N VAL A 81 20.95 26.81 6.40
CA VAL A 81 19.88 27.62 5.78
C VAL A 81 18.53 26.96 5.94
N ASP A 82 18.46 25.65 5.80
CA ASP A 82 17.20 24.91 5.93
C ASP A 82 16.74 24.90 7.40
N ALA A 83 17.64 24.75 8.38
CA ALA A 83 17.33 24.89 9.81
C ALA A 83 16.82 26.31 10.15
N PHE A 84 17.46 27.36 9.61
CA PHE A 84 17.00 28.73 9.80
C PHE A 84 15.60 28.96 9.23
N LYS A 85 15.30 28.41 8.05
CA LYS A 85 13.96 28.49 7.45
C LYS A 85 12.90 27.82 8.34
N LEU A 86 13.18 26.65 8.89
CA LEU A 86 12.26 25.96 9.81
C LEU A 86 11.98 26.81 11.05
N ALA A 87 13.01 27.42 11.63
CA ALA A 87 12.87 28.34 12.77
C ALA A 87 12.04 29.59 12.40
N MET A 88 12.25 30.16 11.22
CA MET A 88 11.46 31.30 10.73
C MET A 88 9.99 30.91 10.48
N MET A 89 9.73 29.74 9.90
CA MET A 89 8.37 29.24 9.72
C MET A 89 7.63 29.06 11.06
N TYR A 90 8.32 28.60 12.08
CA TYR A 90 7.76 28.54 13.43
C TYR A 90 7.43 29.93 13.97
N ARG A 91 8.38 30.85 13.89
CA ARG A 91 8.22 32.23 14.37
C ARG A 91 7.07 32.96 13.67
N THR A 92 6.87 32.75 12.36
CA THR A 92 5.79 33.37 11.58
C THR A 92 4.44 32.63 11.70
N LYS A 93 4.35 31.57 12.53
CA LYS A 93 3.17 30.72 12.71
C LYS A 93 2.62 30.12 11.40
N THR A 94 3.47 29.96 10.39
CA THR A 94 3.10 29.36 9.09
C THR A 94 3.24 27.84 9.09
N LEU A 95 3.81 27.25 10.15
CA LEU A 95 3.98 25.84 10.33
C LEU A 95 2.64 25.13 10.61
N ARG A 96 2.44 24.01 9.93
CA ARG A 96 1.43 23.02 10.28
C ARG A 96 2.15 21.77 10.79
N PRO A 97 2.10 21.49 12.10
CA PRO A 97 2.75 20.30 12.65
C PRO A 97 2.24 19.03 11.98
N SER A 98 3.16 18.15 11.62
CA SER A 98 2.82 16.79 11.23
C SER A 98 2.57 16.00 12.51
N GLN A 99 1.45 15.31 12.58
CA GLN A 99 1.20 14.46 13.73
C GLN A 99 1.96 13.15 13.59
N ILE A 100 2.61 12.74 14.67
CA ILE A 100 3.26 11.43 14.76
C ILE A 100 2.22 10.45 15.28
N PRO A 101 1.92 9.39 14.52
CA PRO A 101 0.95 8.39 14.94
C PRO A 101 1.37 7.71 16.26
N GLN A 102 0.41 7.33 17.07
CA GLN A 102 0.63 6.48 18.24
C GLN A 102 1.42 5.23 17.84
N THR A 103 2.19 4.69 18.78
CA THR A 103 3.10 3.56 18.54
C THR A 103 2.39 2.37 17.87
N ALA A 104 1.20 2.02 18.31
CA ALA A 104 0.41 0.93 17.75
C ALA A 104 -0.04 1.20 16.30
N THR A 105 -0.52 2.40 16.01
CA THR A 105 -0.89 2.80 14.63
C THR A 105 0.31 2.80 13.70
N ARG A 106 1.47 3.21 14.21
CA ARG A 106 2.73 3.17 13.46
C ARG A 106 3.14 1.72 13.17
N ALA A 107 3.04 0.82 14.15
CA ALA A 107 3.32 -0.59 13.97
C ALA A 107 2.39 -1.22 12.93
N LEU A 108 1.08 -0.98 13.01
CA LEU A 108 0.11 -1.45 12.02
C LEU A 108 0.45 -0.94 10.62
N ARG A 109 0.76 0.35 10.48
CA ARG A 109 1.17 0.95 9.20
C ARG A 109 2.42 0.28 8.63
N GLN A 110 3.44 0.04 9.44
CA GLN A 110 4.68 -0.60 9.02
C GLN A 110 4.44 -2.04 8.55
N LEU A 111 3.72 -2.84 9.32
CA LEU A 111 3.37 -4.22 8.96
C LEU A 111 2.56 -4.28 7.65
N CYS A 112 1.53 -3.46 7.52
CA CYS A 112 0.70 -3.43 6.31
C CYS A 112 1.47 -2.96 5.07
N ARG A 113 2.37 -1.99 5.20
CA ARG A 113 3.23 -1.55 4.08
C ARG A 113 4.21 -2.65 3.68
N HIS A 114 4.87 -3.27 4.64
CA HIS A 114 5.80 -4.36 4.38
C HIS A 114 5.10 -5.55 3.71
N ARG A 115 3.89 -5.90 4.17
CA ARG A 115 3.06 -6.89 3.48
C ARG A 115 2.82 -6.53 2.01
N ALA A 116 2.49 -5.26 1.73
CA ALA A 116 2.24 -4.80 0.36
C ALA A 116 3.51 -4.86 -0.50
N GLU A 117 4.67 -4.58 0.05
CA GLU A 117 5.98 -4.71 -0.61
C GLU A 117 6.28 -6.17 -0.93
N LEU A 118 6.14 -7.09 0.04
CA LEU A 118 6.32 -8.52 -0.18
C LEU A 118 5.41 -9.08 -1.27
N LEU A 119 4.13 -8.64 -1.33
CA LEU A 119 3.21 -9.05 -2.40
C LEU A 119 3.63 -8.53 -3.79
N ASN A 120 4.24 -7.35 -3.87
CA ASN A 120 4.81 -6.85 -5.11
C ASN A 120 6.04 -7.70 -5.52
N ASP A 121 6.87 -8.13 -4.55
CA ASP A 121 8.00 -9.01 -4.81
C ASP A 121 7.52 -10.38 -5.28
N VAL A 122 6.50 -10.97 -4.65
CA VAL A 122 5.85 -12.21 -5.11
C VAL A 122 5.41 -12.07 -6.57
N SER A 123 4.74 -10.96 -6.91
CA SER A 123 4.28 -10.71 -8.29
C SER A 123 5.46 -10.58 -9.26
N SER A 124 6.54 -9.93 -8.84
CA SER A 124 7.76 -9.78 -9.64
C SER A 124 8.45 -11.13 -9.90
N TYR A 125 8.53 -11.99 -8.88
CA TYR A 125 9.11 -13.32 -9.02
C TYR A 125 8.20 -14.26 -9.85
N LYS A 126 6.86 -14.16 -9.75
CA LYS A 126 5.94 -14.86 -10.64
C LYS A 126 6.16 -14.46 -12.10
N ASN A 127 6.31 -13.18 -12.37
CA ASN A 127 6.59 -12.68 -13.72
C ASN A 127 7.95 -13.20 -14.25
N ARG A 128 8.98 -13.26 -13.39
CA ARG A 128 10.30 -13.84 -13.75
C ARG A 128 10.17 -15.32 -14.07
N LEU A 129 9.44 -16.08 -13.24
CA LEU A 129 9.19 -17.51 -13.49
C LEU A 129 8.44 -17.71 -14.81
N THR A 130 7.41 -16.91 -15.09
CA THR A 130 6.70 -16.95 -16.37
C THR A 130 7.64 -16.70 -17.55
N ALA A 131 8.47 -15.65 -17.47
CA ALA A 131 9.43 -15.32 -18.54
C ALA A 131 10.49 -16.40 -18.75
N LEU A 132 10.92 -17.12 -17.72
CA LEU A 132 11.79 -18.29 -17.84
C LEU A 132 11.07 -19.42 -18.56
N LEU A 133 9.83 -19.73 -18.13
CA LEU A 133 9.06 -20.83 -18.72
C LEU A 133 8.60 -20.56 -20.15
N ASP A 134 8.34 -19.31 -20.51
CA ASP A 134 8.05 -18.93 -21.91
C ASP A 134 9.19 -19.31 -22.87
N GLN A 135 10.43 -19.33 -22.38
CA GLN A 135 11.62 -19.71 -23.14
C GLN A 135 11.90 -21.20 -23.07
N THR A 136 11.88 -21.79 -21.86
CA THR A 136 12.32 -23.15 -21.59
C THR A 136 11.21 -24.19 -21.74
N PHE A 137 9.96 -23.80 -21.46
CA PHE A 137 8.79 -24.68 -21.47
C PHE A 137 7.56 -23.99 -22.09
N PRO A 138 7.60 -23.63 -23.39
CA PRO A 138 6.48 -22.97 -24.06
C PRO A 138 5.16 -23.74 -23.92
N GLY A 139 4.12 -23.05 -23.50
CA GLY A 139 2.77 -23.63 -23.30
C GLY A 139 2.52 -24.20 -21.91
N TYR A 140 3.45 -24.09 -20.95
CA TYR A 140 3.25 -24.46 -19.56
C TYR A 140 2.09 -23.67 -18.89
N ASP A 141 1.96 -22.40 -19.22
CA ASP A 141 0.92 -21.47 -18.78
C ASP A 141 -0.50 -21.95 -19.14
N LYS A 142 -0.65 -22.70 -20.24
CA LYS A 142 -1.93 -23.30 -20.65
C LYS A 142 -2.34 -24.48 -19.77
N VAL A 143 -1.37 -25.13 -19.13
CA VAL A 143 -1.63 -26.22 -18.19
C VAL A 143 -1.97 -25.68 -16.80
N PHE A 144 -1.16 -24.74 -16.30
CA PHE A 144 -1.37 -24.09 -15.02
C PHE A 144 -1.54 -22.57 -15.21
N SER A 145 -2.74 -22.09 -15.02
CA SER A 145 -3.06 -20.66 -15.13
C SER A 145 -2.33 -19.77 -14.11
N ASP A 146 -2.05 -20.30 -12.91
CA ASP A 146 -1.13 -19.69 -11.94
C ASP A 146 0.18 -20.49 -11.94
N VAL A 147 1.14 -20.03 -12.71
CA VAL A 147 2.48 -20.63 -12.83
C VAL A 147 3.21 -20.66 -11.48
N GLY A 148 3.00 -19.65 -10.63
CA GLY A 148 3.54 -19.61 -9.27
C GLY A 148 2.63 -20.25 -8.21
N GLY A 149 1.60 -21.01 -8.61
CA GLY A 149 0.72 -21.71 -7.69
C GLY A 149 1.37 -22.95 -7.06
N VAL A 150 0.81 -23.40 -5.94
CA VAL A 150 1.39 -24.51 -5.13
C VAL A 150 1.66 -25.75 -5.97
N THR A 151 0.67 -26.21 -6.74
CA THR A 151 0.78 -27.41 -7.58
C THR A 151 1.82 -27.23 -8.70
N SER A 152 1.82 -26.08 -9.37
CA SER A 152 2.79 -25.75 -10.41
C SER A 152 4.21 -25.71 -9.85
N CYS A 153 4.41 -25.05 -8.73
CA CYS A 153 5.72 -24.99 -8.06
C CYS A 153 6.20 -26.39 -7.61
N ALA A 154 5.32 -27.26 -7.16
CA ALA A 154 5.69 -28.62 -6.78
C ALA A 154 6.17 -29.43 -7.99
N VAL A 155 5.49 -29.33 -9.13
CA VAL A 155 5.89 -29.94 -10.38
C VAL A 155 7.23 -29.43 -10.87
N LEU A 156 7.42 -28.09 -10.92
CA LEU A 156 8.64 -27.47 -11.42
C LEU A 156 9.87 -27.68 -10.54
N VAL A 157 9.69 -27.93 -9.24
CA VAL A 157 10.81 -28.29 -8.37
C VAL A 157 11.32 -29.70 -8.67
N ARG A 158 10.41 -30.62 -9.01
CA ARG A 158 10.78 -32.02 -9.34
C ARG A 158 11.17 -32.18 -10.80
N PHE A 159 10.46 -31.49 -11.70
CA PHE A 159 10.61 -31.55 -13.15
C PHE A 159 10.78 -30.13 -13.75
N PRO A 160 11.94 -29.49 -13.52
CA PRO A 160 12.15 -28.08 -13.91
C PRO A 160 12.21 -27.85 -15.42
N THR A 161 12.56 -28.88 -16.20
CA THR A 161 12.68 -28.78 -17.65
C THR A 161 11.84 -29.83 -18.37
N PRO A 162 11.43 -29.60 -19.64
CA PRO A 162 10.76 -30.58 -20.46
C PRO A 162 11.51 -31.90 -20.58
N THR A 163 12.84 -31.83 -20.71
CA THR A 163 13.72 -33.02 -20.84
C THR A 163 13.65 -33.91 -19.61
N ILE A 164 13.75 -33.32 -18.42
CA ILE A 164 13.63 -34.07 -17.15
C ILE A 164 12.24 -34.67 -17.02
N LEU A 165 11.18 -33.89 -17.33
CA LEU A 165 9.81 -34.36 -17.24
C LEU A 165 9.51 -35.55 -18.14
N LEU A 166 10.09 -35.59 -19.35
CA LEU A 166 9.81 -36.66 -20.34
C LEU A 166 10.62 -37.95 -20.10
N VAL A 167 11.65 -37.91 -19.26
CA VAL A 167 12.41 -39.10 -18.88
C VAL A 167 11.73 -39.88 -17.75
N GLU A 168 10.97 -39.21 -16.94
CA GLU A 168 10.28 -39.79 -15.79
C GLU A 168 8.96 -40.48 -16.17
N GLU A 169 8.49 -41.41 -15.34
CA GLU A 169 7.21 -42.08 -15.56
C GLU A 169 6.02 -41.19 -15.31
N GLU A 170 4.95 -41.36 -16.13
CA GLU A 170 3.71 -40.61 -15.94
C GLU A 170 3.11 -40.79 -14.53
N SER A 171 3.28 -41.98 -13.93
CA SER A 171 2.84 -42.30 -12.57
C SER A 171 3.44 -41.36 -11.53
N GLU A 172 4.74 -41.07 -11.59
CA GLU A 172 5.42 -40.17 -10.66
C GLU A 172 4.90 -38.72 -10.82
N LEU A 173 4.71 -38.27 -12.05
CA LEU A 173 4.15 -36.96 -12.32
C LEU A 173 2.73 -36.81 -11.76
N VAL A 174 1.89 -37.85 -11.90
CA VAL A 174 0.53 -37.90 -11.34
C VAL A 174 0.58 -37.81 -9.82
N GLU A 175 1.48 -38.56 -9.17
CA GLU A 175 1.64 -38.55 -7.70
C GLU A 175 2.04 -37.16 -7.19
N VAL A 176 3.03 -36.50 -7.81
CA VAL A 176 3.46 -35.15 -7.44
C VAL A 176 2.30 -34.15 -7.56
N ILE A 177 1.53 -34.22 -8.65
CA ILE A 177 0.38 -33.35 -8.84
C ILE A 177 -0.73 -33.63 -7.81
N ALA A 178 -1.02 -34.92 -7.56
CA ALA A 178 -2.05 -35.34 -6.61
C ALA A 178 -1.70 -34.93 -5.18
N ALA A 179 -0.45 -35.09 -4.76
CA ALA A 179 0.02 -34.68 -3.44
C ALA A 179 -0.05 -33.17 -3.23
N ALA A 180 0.21 -32.36 -4.27
CA ALA A 180 0.20 -30.91 -4.20
C ALA A 180 -1.18 -30.28 -4.47
N SER A 181 -2.13 -31.06 -4.98
CA SER A 181 -3.46 -30.56 -5.38
C SER A 181 -4.56 -31.03 -4.42
N LYS A 182 -5.54 -30.17 -4.16
CA LYS A 182 -6.78 -30.52 -3.44
C LYS A 182 -7.85 -31.17 -4.35
N SER A 183 -7.57 -31.32 -5.66
CA SER A 183 -8.58 -31.67 -6.66
C SER A 183 -8.67 -33.19 -6.98
N GLY A 184 -7.88 -34.03 -6.31
CA GLY A 184 -7.93 -35.49 -6.43
C GLY A 184 -7.19 -36.07 -7.64
N TYR A 185 -7.16 -37.42 -7.71
CA TYR A 185 -6.34 -38.19 -8.65
C TYR A 185 -6.75 -38.00 -10.12
N SER A 186 -8.05 -37.93 -10.42
CA SER A 186 -8.54 -37.71 -11.79
C SER A 186 -8.07 -36.38 -12.39
N PHE A 187 -8.05 -35.32 -11.58
CA PHE A 187 -7.50 -34.04 -11.99
C PHE A 187 -5.99 -34.15 -12.25
N ALA A 188 -5.24 -34.81 -11.36
CA ALA A 188 -3.81 -35.00 -11.48
C ALA A 188 -3.44 -35.73 -12.78
N LYS A 189 -4.14 -36.86 -13.10
CA LYS A 189 -3.95 -37.62 -14.34
C LYS A 189 -4.20 -36.78 -15.59
N LYS A 190 -5.29 -36.00 -15.60
CA LYS A 190 -5.58 -35.08 -16.71
C LYS A 190 -4.49 -34.04 -16.90
N LYS A 191 -3.99 -33.45 -15.80
CA LYS A 191 -2.93 -32.45 -15.86
C LYS A 191 -1.59 -33.03 -16.28
N ALA A 192 -1.27 -34.25 -15.83
CA ALA A 192 -0.04 -34.95 -16.26
C ALA A 192 -0.02 -35.18 -17.78
N GLY A 193 -1.11 -35.69 -18.37
CA GLY A 193 -1.19 -35.86 -19.81
C GLY A 193 -1.05 -34.55 -20.61
N LEU A 194 -1.63 -33.44 -20.11
CA LEU A 194 -1.45 -32.13 -20.73
C LEU A 194 0.00 -31.63 -20.61
N LEU A 195 0.65 -31.87 -19.47
CA LEU A 195 2.05 -31.52 -19.27
C LEU A 195 3.01 -32.30 -20.18
N ILE A 196 2.82 -33.61 -20.30
CA ILE A 196 3.62 -34.45 -21.21
C ILE A 196 3.46 -33.94 -22.65
N SER A 197 2.24 -33.67 -23.10
CA SER A 197 2.01 -33.11 -24.42
C SER A 197 2.65 -31.73 -24.63
N ALA A 198 2.63 -30.88 -23.60
CA ALA A 198 3.30 -29.58 -23.63
C ALA A 198 4.84 -29.73 -23.64
N ALA A 199 5.38 -30.68 -22.87
CA ALA A 199 6.82 -30.96 -22.81
C ALA A 199 7.37 -31.47 -24.16
N GLN A 200 6.63 -32.37 -24.83
CA GLN A 200 7.00 -32.86 -26.17
C GLN A 200 7.09 -31.71 -27.19
N LYS A 201 6.14 -30.77 -27.16
CA LYS A 201 6.18 -29.57 -28.03
C LYS A 201 7.32 -28.63 -27.65
N ALA A 202 7.58 -28.47 -26.36
CA ALA A 202 8.61 -27.58 -25.86
C ALA A 202 10.02 -28.07 -26.23
N GLN A 203 10.26 -29.38 -26.33
CA GLN A 203 11.54 -29.93 -26.81
C GLN A 203 11.92 -29.43 -28.22
N THR A 204 10.94 -29.19 -29.08
CA THR A 204 11.18 -28.73 -30.45
C THR A 204 11.20 -27.22 -30.60
N LEU A 205 10.55 -26.48 -29.71
CA LEU A 205 10.33 -25.04 -29.78
C LEU A 205 11.09 -24.23 -28.73
N GLY A 206 11.42 -24.85 -27.59
CA GLY A 206 12.05 -24.18 -26.48
C GLY A 206 13.53 -23.92 -26.70
N ILE A 207 14.04 -22.90 -26.04
CA ILE A 207 15.49 -22.61 -25.94
C ILE A 207 15.97 -23.22 -24.63
N HIS A 208 16.92 -24.12 -24.70
CA HIS A 208 17.42 -24.83 -23.52
C HIS A 208 18.86 -24.39 -23.18
N SER A 209 19.10 -24.13 -21.89
CA SER A 209 20.38 -23.77 -21.33
C SER A 209 20.67 -24.65 -20.11
N CYS A 210 21.94 -24.90 -19.83
CA CYS A 210 22.37 -25.64 -18.63
C CYS A 210 22.03 -24.88 -17.32
N ALA A 211 21.68 -23.61 -17.40
CA ALA A 211 21.30 -22.80 -16.23
C ALA A 211 19.81 -22.88 -15.87
N ASP A 212 18.96 -23.39 -16.78
CA ASP A 212 17.49 -23.28 -16.67
C ASP A 212 16.96 -23.96 -15.40
N GLU A 213 17.41 -25.16 -15.11
CA GLU A 213 17.03 -25.91 -13.90
C GLU A 213 17.32 -25.09 -12.64
N THR A 214 18.55 -24.61 -12.51
CA THR A 214 18.97 -23.80 -11.36
C THR A 214 18.15 -22.51 -11.23
N LEU A 215 17.93 -21.82 -12.34
CA LEU A 215 17.15 -20.55 -12.34
C LEU A 215 15.70 -20.76 -11.94
N ILE A 216 15.05 -21.81 -12.44
CA ILE A 216 13.67 -22.15 -12.12
C ILE A 216 13.55 -22.53 -10.65
N VAL A 217 14.39 -23.45 -10.17
CA VAL A 217 14.35 -23.93 -8.78
C VAL A 217 14.65 -22.79 -7.81
N CYS A 218 15.67 -21.97 -8.04
CA CYS A 218 15.97 -20.79 -7.20
C CYS A 218 14.81 -19.79 -7.19
N THR A 219 14.18 -19.53 -8.34
CA THR A 219 13.04 -18.62 -8.43
C THR A 219 11.85 -19.13 -7.61
N ILE A 220 11.59 -20.44 -7.63
CA ILE A 220 10.52 -21.06 -6.83
C ILE A 220 10.85 -21.02 -5.34
N GLN A 221 12.11 -21.25 -4.94
CA GLN A 221 12.52 -21.13 -3.54
C GLN A 221 12.26 -19.72 -3.01
N MET A 222 12.60 -18.69 -3.80
CA MET A 222 12.29 -17.30 -3.44
C MET A 222 10.79 -17.04 -3.30
N LEU A 223 9.97 -17.58 -4.22
CA LEU A 223 8.51 -17.45 -4.13
C LEU A 223 7.95 -18.10 -2.85
N ARG A 224 8.47 -19.26 -2.45
CA ARG A 224 8.08 -19.93 -1.19
C ARG A 224 8.45 -19.08 0.02
N THR A 225 9.70 -18.62 0.11
CA THR A 225 10.17 -17.78 1.23
C THR A 225 9.37 -16.49 1.34
N LEU A 226 9.09 -15.83 0.20
CA LEU A 226 8.26 -14.62 0.20
C LEU A 226 6.83 -14.90 0.66
N SER A 227 6.23 -16.02 0.23
CA SER A 227 4.88 -16.40 0.64
C SER A 227 4.78 -16.71 2.14
N GLU A 228 5.79 -17.38 2.69
CA GLU A 228 5.91 -17.63 4.13
C GLU A 228 6.08 -16.32 4.91
N SER A 229 6.89 -15.40 4.40
CA SER A 229 7.07 -14.07 5.00
C SER A 229 5.78 -13.27 4.99
N VAL A 230 4.99 -13.32 3.92
CA VAL A 230 3.66 -12.70 3.87
C VAL A 230 2.75 -13.25 4.97
N LEU A 231 2.71 -14.57 5.15
CA LEU A 231 1.89 -15.22 6.18
C LEU A 231 2.33 -14.82 7.61
N GLN A 232 3.64 -14.72 7.86
CA GLN A 232 4.17 -14.25 9.14
C GLN A 232 3.74 -12.81 9.44
N ILE A 233 3.80 -11.92 8.44
CA ILE A 233 3.35 -10.54 8.60
C ILE A 233 1.83 -10.46 8.81
N GLU A 234 1.04 -11.26 8.10
CA GLU A 234 -0.41 -11.34 8.30
C GLU A 234 -0.74 -11.78 9.73
N THR A 235 -0.06 -12.81 10.25
CA THR A 235 -0.20 -13.25 11.64
C THR A 235 0.18 -12.13 12.63
N ALA A 236 1.24 -11.38 12.36
CA ALA A 236 1.64 -10.25 13.21
C ALA A 236 0.60 -9.11 13.20
N ILE A 237 -0.03 -8.84 12.06
CA ILE A 237 -1.15 -7.88 11.94
C ILE A 237 -2.33 -8.34 12.79
N ASP A 238 -2.73 -9.60 12.66
CA ASP A 238 -3.87 -10.16 13.38
C ASP A 238 -3.63 -10.14 14.89
N ASN A 239 -2.44 -10.50 15.36
CA ASN A 239 -2.03 -10.44 16.76
C ASN A 239 -2.08 -9.00 17.30
N LEU A 240 -1.60 -8.03 16.54
CA LEU A 240 -1.67 -6.61 16.93
C LEU A 240 -3.12 -6.13 17.06
N LEU A 241 -3.98 -6.48 16.10
CA LEU A 241 -5.40 -6.14 16.11
C LEU A 241 -6.15 -6.84 17.27
N ALA A 242 -5.76 -8.08 17.61
CA ALA A 242 -6.35 -8.80 18.74
C ALA A 242 -6.06 -8.11 20.08
N GLN A 243 -4.88 -7.53 20.25
CA GLN A 243 -4.46 -6.85 21.47
C GLN A 243 -5.16 -5.50 21.69
N ILE A 244 -5.59 -4.81 20.62
CA ILE A 244 -6.13 -3.44 20.69
C ILE A 244 -7.58 -3.42 20.21
N LYS A 245 -8.51 -3.48 21.15
CA LYS A 245 -9.97 -3.56 20.89
C LYS A 245 -10.46 -2.43 19.95
N GLU A 246 -10.00 -1.21 20.16
CA GLU A 246 -10.39 -0.05 19.32
C GLU A 246 -9.97 -0.25 17.86
N MET A 247 -8.71 -0.67 17.61
CA MET A 247 -8.24 -0.93 16.25
C MET A 247 -9.02 -2.06 15.59
N ARG A 248 -9.28 -3.14 16.32
CA ARG A 248 -10.08 -4.26 15.82
C ARG A 248 -11.48 -3.82 15.45
N ASN A 249 -12.14 -3.01 16.28
CA ASN A 249 -13.46 -2.46 15.97
C ASN A 249 -13.43 -1.58 14.71
N ASN A 250 -12.44 -0.69 14.59
CA ASN A 250 -12.31 0.19 13.42
C ASN A 250 -12.03 -0.60 12.13
N VAL A 251 -11.24 -1.69 12.20
CA VAL A 251 -11.06 -2.60 11.07
C VAL A 251 -12.36 -3.28 10.71
N SER A 252 -13.13 -3.78 11.68
CA SER A 252 -14.44 -4.40 11.46
C SER A 252 -15.44 -3.42 10.83
N LEU A 253 -15.45 -2.17 11.27
CA LEU A 253 -16.26 -1.11 10.68
C LEU A 253 -15.88 -0.87 9.21
N LEU A 254 -14.60 -0.81 8.89
CA LEU A 254 -14.15 -0.65 7.50
C LEU A 254 -14.48 -1.87 6.63
N GLN A 255 -14.43 -3.08 7.18
CA GLN A 255 -14.84 -4.31 6.49
C GLN A 255 -16.34 -4.37 6.16
N SER A 256 -17.18 -3.63 6.88
CA SER A 256 -18.61 -3.53 6.55
C SER A 256 -18.85 -2.85 5.19
N ILE A 257 -17.85 -2.12 4.68
CA ILE A 257 -17.94 -1.46 3.36
C ILE A 257 -17.69 -2.49 2.26
N PRO A 258 -18.66 -2.79 1.38
CA PRO A 258 -18.49 -3.77 0.32
C PRO A 258 -17.30 -3.44 -0.58
N GLY A 259 -16.42 -4.42 -0.77
CA GLY A 259 -15.18 -4.30 -1.54
C GLY A 259 -13.93 -4.03 -0.70
N ILE A 260 -14.06 -3.76 0.61
CA ILE A 260 -12.93 -3.62 1.53
C ILE A 260 -12.76 -4.90 2.34
N GLY A 261 -11.70 -5.67 2.07
CA GLY A 261 -11.34 -6.87 2.84
C GLY A 261 -10.49 -6.52 4.07
N SER A 262 -10.21 -7.52 4.94
CA SER A 262 -9.49 -7.36 6.22
C SER A 262 -8.16 -6.64 6.08
N HIS A 263 -7.30 -7.10 5.19
CA HIS A 263 -5.97 -6.49 5.00
C HIS A 263 -6.04 -5.07 4.43
N SER A 264 -7.01 -4.80 3.53
CA SER A 264 -7.23 -3.44 3.02
C SER A 264 -7.76 -2.51 4.12
N ALA A 265 -8.64 -3.00 4.98
CA ALA A 265 -9.15 -2.26 6.13
C ALA A 265 -8.04 -1.94 7.13
N ALA A 266 -7.20 -2.92 7.49
CA ALA A 266 -6.04 -2.73 8.37
C ALA A 266 -5.04 -1.72 7.78
N LEU A 267 -4.71 -1.85 6.48
CA LEU A 267 -3.84 -0.90 5.79
C LEU A 267 -4.43 0.53 5.82
N LEU A 268 -5.71 0.69 5.47
CA LEU A 268 -6.37 1.99 5.47
C LEU A 268 -6.39 2.60 6.87
N LEU A 269 -6.70 1.82 7.91
CA LEU A 269 -6.65 2.27 9.29
C LEU A 269 -5.25 2.72 9.69
N GLY A 270 -4.23 1.93 9.38
CA GLY A 270 -2.83 2.28 9.62
C GLY A 270 -2.41 3.57 8.91
N GLU A 271 -2.87 3.80 7.68
CA GLU A 271 -2.57 5.00 6.91
C GLU A 271 -3.35 6.24 7.38
N ILE A 272 -4.61 6.09 7.78
CA ILE A 272 -5.45 7.18 8.33
C ILE A 272 -4.88 7.62 9.69
N GLY A 273 -4.60 6.67 10.56
CA GLY A 273 -4.30 6.94 11.95
C GLY A 273 -5.56 7.35 12.71
N ASP A 274 -5.53 8.52 13.33
CA ASP A 274 -6.67 9.08 14.06
C ASP A 274 -7.59 9.87 13.13
N ILE A 275 -8.83 9.40 13.00
CA ILE A 275 -9.85 10.05 12.16
C ILE A 275 -10.27 11.42 12.69
N SER A 276 -10.16 11.68 13.99
CA SER A 276 -10.55 12.94 14.63
C SER A 276 -9.75 14.15 14.12
N LEU A 277 -8.56 13.88 13.54
CA LEU A 277 -7.69 14.90 12.93
C LEU A 277 -8.30 15.56 11.67
N PHE A 278 -9.26 14.88 11.07
CA PHE A 278 -9.92 15.34 9.85
C PHE A 278 -11.31 15.90 10.18
N LYS A 279 -11.48 17.21 10.06
CA LYS A 279 -12.79 17.86 10.29
C LYS A 279 -13.79 17.59 9.16
N LYS A 280 -13.31 17.31 7.95
CA LYS A 280 -14.14 17.12 6.74
C LYS A 280 -13.54 15.99 5.87
N PRO A 281 -14.38 15.20 5.18
CA PRO A 281 -13.90 14.09 4.33
C PRO A 281 -13.00 14.56 3.18
N LYS A 282 -13.14 15.79 2.71
CA LYS A 282 -12.25 16.40 1.72
C LYS A 282 -10.79 16.49 2.20
N GLN A 283 -10.58 16.67 3.51
CA GLN A 283 -9.23 16.72 4.08
C GLN A 283 -8.58 15.33 4.04
N LEU A 284 -9.33 14.25 4.32
CA LEU A 284 -8.85 12.88 4.20
C LEU A 284 -8.55 12.53 2.73
N ALA A 285 -9.39 12.98 1.79
CA ALA A 285 -9.15 12.79 0.36
C ALA A 285 -7.85 13.49 -0.10
N ALA A 286 -7.62 14.72 0.34
CA ALA A 286 -6.39 15.46 0.09
C ALA A 286 -5.16 14.81 0.77
N TYR A 287 -5.33 14.29 1.98
CA TYR A 287 -4.29 13.55 2.70
C TYR A 287 -3.83 12.30 1.93
N PHE A 288 -4.75 11.62 1.25
CA PHE A 288 -4.41 10.51 0.35
C PHE A 288 -3.94 10.95 -1.04
N GLY A 289 -3.96 12.26 -1.33
CA GLY A 289 -3.57 12.79 -2.63
C GLY A 289 -4.53 12.46 -3.76
N LEU A 290 -5.84 12.40 -3.44
CA LEU A 290 -6.94 12.21 -4.39
C LEU A 290 -7.56 13.54 -4.82
N ASP A 291 -7.07 14.67 -4.33
CA ASP A 291 -7.44 16.01 -4.75
C ASP A 291 -6.89 16.30 -6.16
N PRO A 292 -7.62 17.02 -7.00
CA PRO A 292 -7.11 17.46 -8.29
C PRO A 292 -6.05 18.56 -8.10
N THR A 293 -5.00 18.54 -8.93
CA THR A 293 -4.08 19.68 -9.04
C THR A 293 -4.77 20.81 -9.79
N GLU A 294 -4.88 21.97 -9.17
CA GLU A 294 -5.38 23.17 -9.84
C GLU A 294 -4.27 23.91 -10.59
N ARG A 295 -4.53 24.25 -11.83
CA ARG A 295 -3.67 25.10 -12.63
C ARG A 295 -4.52 26.27 -13.14
N GLN A 296 -4.34 27.42 -12.52
CA GLN A 296 -5.02 28.66 -12.89
C GLN A 296 -3.98 29.77 -13.00
N SER A 297 -4.07 30.58 -14.03
CA SER A 297 -3.23 31.78 -14.22
C SER A 297 -4.07 32.81 -14.97
N GLY A 298 -4.42 33.89 -14.30
CA GLY A 298 -5.31 34.91 -14.86
C GLY A 298 -6.68 34.31 -15.30
N SER A 299 -7.04 34.49 -16.54
CA SER A 299 -8.27 33.92 -17.13
C SER A 299 -8.15 32.44 -17.51
N PHE A 300 -6.94 31.86 -17.49
CA PHE A 300 -6.70 30.46 -17.85
C PHE A 300 -7.13 29.52 -16.73
N ARG A 301 -8.05 28.60 -17.03
CA ARG A 301 -8.41 27.48 -16.16
C ARG A 301 -8.03 26.17 -16.84
N GLY A 302 -7.11 25.43 -16.24
CA GLY A 302 -6.68 24.12 -16.74
C GLY A 302 -7.84 23.11 -16.73
N THR A 303 -8.18 22.56 -17.89
CA THR A 303 -9.27 21.59 -18.08
C THR A 303 -8.88 20.16 -17.80
N LYS A 304 -7.57 19.82 -17.86
CA LYS A 304 -7.02 18.48 -17.64
C LYS A 304 -6.20 18.43 -16.37
N ASN A 305 -6.90 18.40 -15.22
CA ASN A 305 -6.25 18.31 -13.91
C ASN A 305 -5.91 16.85 -13.57
N LYS A 306 -4.68 16.61 -13.10
CA LYS A 306 -4.23 15.31 -12.60
C LYS A 306 -4.47 15.23 -11.09
N LEU A 307 -4.52 14.02 -10.54
CA LEU A 307 -4.49 13.82 -9.08
C LEU A 307 -3.16 14.33 -8.51
N SER A 308 -3.20 14.96 -7.33
CA SER A 308 -2.00 15.51 -6.68
C SER A 308 -0.98 14.44 -6.33
N LYS A 309 -1.43 13.23 -5.98
CA LYS A 309 -0.62 12.08 -5.55
C LYS A 309 0.35 12.39 -4.39
N ARG A 310 0.09 13.46 -3.63
CA ARG A 310 0.96 13.94 -2.53
C ARG A 310 0.87 13.10 -1.27
N GLY A 311 -0.09 12.18 -1.19
CA GLY A 311 -0.29 11.29 -0.04
C GLY A 311 0.23 9.86 -0.27
N SER A 312 -0.18 8.95 0.62
CA SER A 312 0.23 7.55 0.60
C SER A 312 -0.16 6.82 -0.70
N SER A 313 0.82 6.22 -1.37
CA SER A 313 0.58 5.33 -2.51
C SER A 313 -0.09 4.02 -2.09
N TYR A 314 0.21 3.52 -0.90
CA TYR A 314 -0.40 2.31 -0.34
C TYR A 314 -1.90 2.49 -0.10
N ALA A 315 -2.30 3.62 0.51
CA ALA A 315 -3.71 3.94 0.70
C ALA A 315 -4.45 4.07 -0.64
N ARG A 316 -3.84 4.74 -1.64
CA ARG A 316 -4.45 4.84 -2.98
C ARG A 316 -4.58 3.48 -3.66
N ALA A 317 -3.61 2.58 -3.51
CA ALA A 317 -3.70 1.23 -4.05
C ALA A 317 -4.83 0.43 -3.38
N ALA A 318 -4.95 0.48 -2.05
CA ALA A 318 -6.04 -0.16 -1.32
C ALA A 318 -7.42 0.41 -1.71
N LEU A 319 -7.55 1.73 -1.85
CA LEU A 319 -8.77 2.38 -2.31
C LEU A 319 -9.13 1.98 -3.74
N HIS A 320 -8.15 1.91 -4.63
CA HIS A 320 -8.37 1.44 -5.99
C HIS A 320 -8.90 0.01 -6.03
N MET A 321 -8.26 -0.91 -5.29
CA MET A 321 -8.73 -2.30 -5.18
C MET A 321 -10.10 -2.38 -4.52
N GLY A 322 -10.36 -1.56 -3.49
CA GLY A 322 -11.67 -1.44 -2.87
C GLY A 322 -12.75 -1.04 -3.87
N VAL A 323 -12.47 -0.07 -4.74
CA VAL A 323 -13.40 0.34 -5.82
C VAL A 323 -13.58 -0.79 -6.82
N VAL A 324 -12.51 -1.40 -7.32
CA VAL A 324 -12.58 -2.51 -8.29
C VAL A 324 -13.45 -3.64 -7.75
N ASN A 325 -13.20 -4.06 -6.50
CA ASN A 325 -13.98 -5.12 -5.85
C ASN A 325 -15.44 -4.72 -5.61
N SER A 326 -15.71 -3.45 -5.32
CA SER A 326 -17.07 -2.92 -5.10
C SER A 326 -17.91 -2.92 -6.35
N ILE A 327 -17.31 -2.57 -7.51
CA ILE A 327 -18.03 -2.42 -8.79
C ILE A 327 -17.99 -3.68 -9.66
N CYS A 328 -17.16 -4.68 -9.32
CA CYS A 328 -17.06 -5.92 -10.06
C CYS A 328 -18.36 -6.73 -9.92
N LYS A 329 -18.96 -7.08 -11.06
CA LYS A 329 -20.15 -7.96 -11.12
C LYS A 329 -19.72 -9.41 -10.90
N ARG A 330 -20.21 -10.03 -9.86
CA ARG A 330 -20.00 -11.46 -9.55
C ARG A 330 -21.28 -12.24 -9.86
N GLY A 331 -21.26 -13.09 -10.89
CA GLY A 331 -22.44 -13.82 -11.34
C GLY A 331 -23.40 -12.98 -12.19
N LYS A 332 -24.65 -13.41 -12.30
CA LYS A 332 -25.55 -12.86 -13.31
C LYS A 332 -25.97 -11.39 -13.10
N ASP A 333 -25.96 -10.81 -11.87
CA ASP A 333 -26.63 -9.50 -11.72
C ASP A 333 -26.17 -8.55 -10.62
N SER A 334 -25.24 -8.86 -9.72
CA SER A 334 -24.99 -7.92 -8.63
C SER A 334 -23.51 -7.60 -8.38
N ALA A 335 -23.19 -6.32 -8.45
CA ALA A 335 -21.96 -5.80 -7.86
C ALA A 335 -22.06 -5.83 -6.34
N ALA A 336 -20.90 -5.96 -5.66
CA ALA A 336 -20.86 -5.91 -4.21
C ALA A 336 -21.41 -4.58 -3.66
N ASN A 337 -21.28 -3.48 -4.42
CA ASN A 337 -21.86 -2.18 -4.10
C ASN A 337 -22.56 -1.58 -5.33
N PRO A 338 -23.85 -1.84 -5.54
CA PRO A 338 -24.58 -1.34 -6.70
C PRO A 338 -24.68 0.19 -6.75
N VAL A 339 -24.68 0.87 -5.60
CA VAL A 339 -24.71 2.34 -5.54
C VAL A 339 -23.40 2.93 -6.07
N LEU A 340 -22.27 2.35 -5.69
CA LEU A 340 -20.97 2.78 -6.19
C LEU A 340 -20.80 2.41 -7.68
N LEU A 341 -21.34 1.28 -8.12
CA LEU A 341 -21.37 0.88 -9.53
C LEU A 341 -22.16 1.89 -10.36
N SER A 342 -23.37 2.23 -9.96
CA SER A 342 -24.19 3.24 -10.65
C SER A 342 -23.48 4.59 -10.75
N TYR A 343 -22.81 5.01 -9.67
CA TYR A 343 -22.00 6.23 -9.69
C TYR A 343 -20.84 6.13 -10.69
N TYR A 344 -20.13 5.01 -10.71
CA TYR A 344 -19.03 4.75 -11.65
C TYR A 344 -19.53 4.77 -13.11
N GLU A 345 -20.59 4.03 -13.44
CA GLU A 345 -21.19 3.95 -14.78
C GLU A 345 -21.65 5.33 -15.27
N LYS A 346 -22.28 6.13 -14.39
CA LYS A 346 -22.66 7.53 -14.68
C LYS A 346 -21.44 8.38 -15.03
N LYS A 347 -20.29 8.15 -14.37
CA LYS A 347 -19.05 8.89 -14.68
C LYS A 347 -18.41 8.42 -15.98
N CYS A 348 -18.50 7.13 -16.30
CA CYS A 348 -17.97 6.56 -17.54
C CYS A 348 -18.65 7.10 -18.80
N LYS A 349 -19.92 7.57 -18.71
CA LYS A 349 -20.61 8.20 -19.87
C LYS A 349 -19.82 9.39 -20.45
N ASN A 350 -19.13 10.16 -19.61
CA ASN A 350 -18.47 11.41 -20.02
C ASN A 350 -16.97 11.46 -19.67
N LYS A 351 -16.39 10.38 -19.12
CA LYS A 351 -14.99 10.35 -18.67
C LYS A 351 -14.34 8.99 -18.93
N PRO A 352 -13.04 8.94 -19.18
CA PRO A 352 -12.30 7.68 -19.29
C PRO A 352 -12.44 6.84 -18.03
N ALA A 353 -12.45 5.51 -18.14
CA ALA A 353 -12.64 4.57 -17.05
C ALA A 353 -11.72 4.82 -15.83
N LYS A 354 -10.43 5.10 -16.06
CA LYS A 354 -9.47 5.41 -14.98
C LYS A 354 -9.84 6.70 -14.22
N VAL A 355 -10.43 7.69 -14.89
CA VAL A 355 -10.89 8.95 -14.26
C VAL A 355 -12.17 8.68 -13.46
N ALA A 356 -13.08 7.85 -13.98
CA ALA A 356 -14.27 7.41 -13.26
C ALA A 356 -13.91 6.60 -12.00
N GLN A 357 -12.91 5.70 -12.08
CA GLN A 357 -12.38 4.98 -10.92
C GLN A 357 -11.81 5.94 -9.87
N ALA A 358 -11.01 6.93 -10.27
CA ALA A 358 -10.48 7.93 -9.34
C ALA A 358 -11.60 8.74 -8.64
N ALA A 359 -12.66 9.10 -9.36
CA ALA A 359 -13.84 9.74 -8.78
C ALA A 359 -14.57 8.80 -7.78
N SER A 360 -14.65 7.51 -8.09
CA SER A 360 -15.21 6.49 -7.19
C SER A 360 -14.34 6.28 -5.95
N MET A 361 -13.01 6.31 -6.07
CA MET A 361 -12.10 6.30 -4.92
C MET A 361 -12.36 7.49 -3.99
N HIS A 362 -12.53 8.68 -4.55
CA HIS A 362 -12.87 9.88 -3.78
C HIS A 362 -14.21 9.70 -3.03
N LYS A 363 -15.22 9.10 -3.68
CA LYS A 363 -16.51 8.78 -3.03
C LYS A 363 -16.33 7.76 -1.92
N LEU A 364 -15.52 6.71 -2.15
CA LEU A 364 -15.20 5.69 -1.14
C LEU A 364 -14.53 6.29 0.11
N VAL A 365 -13.64 7.27 -0.05
CA VAL A 365 -13.03 8.00 1.08
C VAL A 365 -14.08 8.72 1.93
N PHE A 366 -15.14 9.27 1.32
CA PHE A 366 -16.22 9.90 2.06
C PHE A 366 -17.00 8.89 2.90
N ILE A 367 -17.22 7.69 2.36
CA ILE A 367 -17.85 6.58 3.08
C ILE A 367 -16.98 6.15 4.26
N ILE A 368 -15.68 5.91 4.01
CA ILE A 368 -14.70 5.53 5.04
C ILE A 368 -14.67 6.58 6.17
N PHE A 369 -14.64 7.86 5.80
CA PHE A 369 -14.66 8.96 6.78
C PHE A 369 -15.92 8.91 7.66
N ALA A 370 -17.10 8.75 7.04
CA ALA A 370 -18.37 8.71 7.78
C ALA A 370 -18.42 7.50 8.73
N VAL A 371 -18.07 6.31 8.24
CA VAL A 371 -18.05 5.07 9.03
C VAL A 371 -17.14 5.18 10.26
N LEU A 372 -15.92 5.71 10.08
CA LEU A 372 -14.97 5.87 11.20
C LEU A 372 -15.35 7.01 12.14
N ARG A 373 -15.88 8.13 11.64
CA ARG A 373 -16.31 9.26 12.46
C ARG A 373 -17.50 8.90 13.31
N ASP A 374 -18.51 8.26 12.71
CA ASP A 374 -19.80 7.99 13.34
C ASP A 374 -19.78 6.66 14.12
N GLN A 375 -18.70 5.87 14.00
CA GLN A 375 -18.52 4.56 14.65
C GLN A 375 -19.72 3.62 14.38
N LYS A 376 -20.26 3.68 13.13
CA LYS A 376 -21.35 2.85 12.68
C LYS A 376 -20.94 2.05 11.45
N PRO A 377 -21.38 0.78 11.34
CA PRO A 377 -21.11 -0.02 10.15
C PRO A 377 -21.78 0.63 8.92
N PHE A 378 -21.23 0.34 7.76
CA PHE A 378 -21.78 0.83 6.50
C PHE A 378 -23.12 0.15 6.22
N GLU A 379 -24.11 0.96 5.88
CA GLU A 379 -25.40 0.52 5.37
C GLU A 379 -25.55 0.92 3.90
N LEU A 380 -26.00 -0.03 3.08
CA LEU A 380 -26.20 0.22 1.66
C LEU A 380 -27.50 1.02 1.45
N LYS A 381 -27.37 2.33 1.23
CA LYS A 381 -28.49 3.23 0.98
C LYS A 381 -28.31 3.96 -0.34
N THR A 382 -29.41 4.16 -1.08
CA THR A 382 -29.38 5.04 -2.25
C THR A 382 -29.22 6.51 -1.83
N PRO A 383 -28.74 7.39 -2.73
CA PRO A 383 -28.67 8.82 -2.43
C PRO A 383 -30.00 9.42 -1.99
N GLU A 384 -31.13 8.94 -2.56
CA GLU A 384 -32.47 9.38 -2.22
C GLU A 384 -32.86 8.95 -0.80
N GLN A 385 -32.63 7.66 -0.45
CA GLN A 385 -32.86 7.17 0.91
C GLN A 385 -32.04 7.93 1.95
N HIS A 386 -30.78 8.20 1.64
CA HIS A 386 -29.92 8.98 2.53
C HIS A 386 -30.39 10.43 2.68
N ALA A 387 -30.88 11.06 1.60
CA ALA A 387 -31.42 12.41 1.63
C ALA A 387 -32.70 12.53 2.49
N VAL A 388 -33.58 11.52 2.41
CA VAL A 388 -34.79 11.44 3.24
C VAL A 388 -34.42 11.31 4.72
N GLU A 389 -33.49 10.41 5.09
CA GLU A 389 -33.07 10.23 6.48
C GLU A 389 -32.40 11.47 7.09
N GLN A 390 -31.68 12.24 6.27
CA GLN A 390 -31.05 13.48 6.72
C GLN A 390 -32.02 14.70 6.70
N GLY A 391 -33.29 14.50 6.35
CA GLY A 391 -34.30 15.54 6.32
C GLY A 391 -34.14 16.54 5.17
N PHE A 392 -33.32 16.26 4.17
CA PHE A 392 -33.15 17.13 3.00
C PHE A 392 -34.28 17.00 1.99
N VAL A 393 -35.02 15.89 2.02
CA VAL A 393 -36.18 15.62 1.15
C VAL A 393 -37.24 14.93 2.01
N LYS A 394 -38.52 15.31 1.88
CA LYS A 394 -39.64 14.61 2.53
C LYS A 394 -39.77 13.21 1.88
N ALA A 395 -40.03 12.20 2.69
CA ALA A 395 -40.41 10.88 2.19
C ALA A 395 -41.64 11.04 1.28
N ALA A 396 -41.54 10.51 0.05
CA ALA A 396 -42.66 10.49 -0.89
C ALA A 396 -43.73 9.50 -0.45
#